data_dec4da1c731a62c923c9eeebe448addd
#
_entry.id   dec4da1c731a62c923c9eeebe448addd
#
_cell.length_a   1.000
_cell.length_b   1.000
_cell.length_c   1.000
_cell.angle_alpha   90.00
_cell.angle_beta   90.00
_cell.angle_gamma   90.00
#
_symmetry.space_group_name_H-M   'P 1'
#
loop_
_entity.id
_entity.type
_entity.pdbx_description
1 polymer ?
#
loop_
_entity_poly.entity_id
_entity_poly.type
_entity_poly.pdbx_seq_one_letter_code
_entity_poly.pdbx_strand_id
1 'polypeptide(L)'
;GTIIEPTSGNTGIGLAMAAAVKGYKLVLVMPESMSVERRRLMLAYGATFDLTPKEGGMKGAIERAQQLVEQTDGAWMPSQFDNDSNWKVHARTTAKEILDDFSDAPIGALITGVGTGGHLTGCAEVLKDAWPDMKAFAVEPTLSPVISGGQPGPHPIQGIGAGFIPDNL
;
A
#
# COMPACT_ATOMS: atom_id res chain seq x y z
N GLY A 1 2.24 4.51 21.98
CA GLY A 1 3.17 3.83 21.08
C GLY A 1 3.52 4.70 19.88
N THR A 2 4.50 4.28 19.12
CA THR A 2 4.95 4.97 17.91
C THR A 2 4.67 4.08 16.69
N ILE A 3 4.03 4.63 15.66
CA ILE A 3 3.84 3.96 14.38
C ILE A 3 5.01 4.36 13.49
N ILE A 4 5.64 3.38 12.84
CA ILE A 4 6.74 3.61 11.87
C ILE A 4 6.38 2.87 10.59
N GLU A 5 6.32 3.57 9.45
CA GLU A 5 5.96 2.95 8.16
C GLU A 5 6.80 3.47 7.01
N PRO A 6 7.36 2.59 6.16
CA PRO A 6 8.05 2.99 4.94
C PRO A 6 7.04 3.29 3.84
N THR A 7 6.72 4.57 3.64
CA THR A 7 5.76 4.99 2.62
C THR A 7 5.90 6.46 2.26
N SER A 8 5.71 6.77 1.01
CA SER A 8 5.70 8.14 0.47
C SER A 8 4.36 8.53 -0.18
N GLY A 9 3.40 7.62 -0.15
CA GLY A 9 2.13 7.75 -0.86
C GLY A 9 0.91 7.95 0.04
N ASN A 10 -0.24 7.55 -0.48
CA ASN A 10 -1.54 7.71 0.19
C ASN A 10 -1.63 6.97 1.54
N THR A 11 -0.95 5.83 1.68
CA THR A 11 -0.85 5.11 2.96
C THR A 11 -0.27 6.00 4.06
N GLY A 12 0.80 6.76 3.77
CA GLY A 12 1.37 7.71 4.71
C GLY A 12 0.40 8.82 5.12
N ILE A 13 -0.38 9.33 4.17
CA ILE A 13 -1.42 10.34 4.45
C ILE A 13 -2.53 9.73 5.34
N GLY A 14 -3.02 8.54 4.99
CA GLY A 14 -4.04 7.84 5.79
C GLY A 14 -3.58 7.52 7.21
N LEU A 15 -2.34 7.05 7.36
CA LEU A 15 -1.74 6.82 8.67
C LEU A 15 -1.58 8.12 9.47
N ALA A 16 -1.19 9.22 8.82
CA ALA A 16 -1.06 10.51 9.48
C ALA A 16 -2.40 11.03 10.02
N MET A 17 -3.47 10.92 9.22
CA MET A 17 -4.83 11.24 9.67
C MET A 17 -5.27 10.36 10.85
N ALA A 18 -5.09 9.03 10.73
CA ALA A 18 -5.50 8.09 11.78
C ALA A 18 -4.67 8.29 13.06
N ALA A 19 -3.37 8.53 12.95
CA ALA A 19 -2.50 8.79 14.09
C ALA A 19 -2.86 10.08 14.80
N ALA A 20 -3.16 11.15 14.06
CA ALA A 20 -3.61 12.43 14.62
C ALA A 20 -4.91 12.27 15.44
N VAL A 21 -5.90 11.56 14.89
CA VAL A 21 -7.19 11.32 15.57
C VAL A 21 -7.03 10.45 16.81
N LYS A 22 -6.14 9.45 16.76
CA LYS A 22 -5.96 8.47 17.85
C LYS A 22 -4.85 8.83 18.84
N GLY A 23 -4.12 9.93 18.63
CA GLY A 23 -3.04 10.38 19.50
C GLY A 23 -1.78 9.53 19.44
N TYR A 24 -1.51 8.84 18.34
CA TYR A 24 -0.27 8.10 18.13
C TYR A 24 0.83 8.99 17.54
N LYS A 25 2.06 8.73 17.94
CA LYS A 25 3.23 9.26 17.23
C LYS A 25 3.40 8.51 15.92
N LEU A 26 3.74 9.24 14.84
CA LEU A 26 3.96 8.64 13.53
C LEU A 26 5.29 9.11 12.95
N VAL A 27 6.12 8.15 12.55
CA VAL A 27 7.36 8.36 11.80
C VAL A 27 7.18 7.70 10.43
N LEU A 28 7.29 8.49 9.37
CA LEU A 28 7.24 8.01 8.00
C LEU A 28 8.64 7.96 7.41
N VAL A 29 9.04 6.80 6.92
CA VAL A 29 10.36 6.58 6.32
C VAL A 29 10.22 6.60 4.81
N MET A 30 10.99 7.46 4.13
CA MET A 30 10.90 7.60 2.68
C MET A 30 12.18 8.18 2.08
N PRO A 31 12.44 7.89 0.78
CA PRO A 31 13.53 8.55 0.06
C PRO A 31 13.36 10.07 0.03
N GLU A 32 14.46 10.80 0.18
CA GLU A 32 14.48 12.28 0.17
C GLU A 32 13.96 12.90 -1.13
N SER A 33 13.97 12.14 -2.23
CA SER A 33 13.45 12.55 -3.54
C SER A 33 11.92 12.64 -3.62
N MET A 34 11.21 12.23 -2.58
CA MET A 34 9.76 12.25 -2.57
C MET A 34 9.16 13.64 -2.46
N SER A 35 7.93 13.80 -3.00
CA SER A 35 7.21 15.08 -3.12
C SER A 35 7.15 15.86 -1.81
N VAL A 36 7.58 17.12 -1.88
CA VAL A 36 7.54 18.07 -0.76
C VAL A 36 6.09 18.40 -0.37
N GLU A 37 5.17 18.44 -1.33
CA GLU A 37 3.75 18.73 -1.10
C GLU A 37 3.09 17.66 -0.24
N ARG A 38 3.38 16.38 -0.54
CA ARG A 38 2.88 15.26 0.27
C ARG A 38 3.45 15.30 1.69
N ARG A 39 4.75 15.58 1.82
CA ARG A 39 5.39 15.73 3.13
C ARG A 39 4.74 16.86 3.95
N ARG A 40 4.43 18.01 3.33
CA ARG A 40 3.74 19.12 4.00
C ARG A 40 2.37 18.70 4.54
N LEU A 41 1.60 17.94 3.75
CA LEU A 41 0.29 17.44 4.20
C LEU A 41 0.43 16.49 5.40
N MET A 42 1.36 15.55 5.35
CA MET A 42 1.60 14.62 6.46
C MET A 42 2.11 15.34 7.71
N LEU A 43 2.98 16.37 7.54
CA LEU A 43 3.43 17.25 8.64
C LEU A 43 2.26 18.00 9.29
N ALA A 44 1.31 18.47 8.49
CA ALA A 44 0.12 19.16 9.02
C ALA A 44 -0.73 18.26 9.94
N TYR A 45 -0.69 16.94 9.74
CA TYR A 45 -1.28 15.95 10.63
C TYR A 45 -0.38 15.53 11.81
N GLY A 46 0.82 16.09 11.93
CA GLY A 46 1.74 15.81 13.04
C GLY A 46 2.70 14.63 12.82
N ALA A 47 2.78 14.10 11.59
CA ALA A 47 3.78 13.08 11.28
C ALA A 47 5.20 13.67 11.27
N THR A 48 6.19 12.85 11.63
CA THR A 48 7.62 13.15 11.47
C THR A 48 8.22 12.27 10.38
N PHE A 49 9.43 12.61 9.90
CA PHE A 49 10.07 11.88 8.82
C PHE A 49 11.48 11.41 9.20
N ASP A 50 11.82 10.21 8.74
CA ASP A 50 13.20 9.76 8.57
C ASP A 50 13.45 9.62 7.07
N LEU A 51 14.30 10.48 6.51
CA LEU A 51 14.57 10.54 5.08
C LEU A 51 15.79 9.69 4.74
N THR A 52 15.63 8.78 3.78
CA THR A 52 16.70 7.91 3.29
C THR A 52 17.29 8.44 1.98
N PRO A 53 18.54 8.07 1.65
CA PRO A 53 19.14 8.41 0.35
C PRO A 53 18.28 7.90 -0.80
N LYS A 54 18.15 8.72 -1.85
CA LYS A 54 17.30 8.40 -3.03
C LYS A 54 17.76 7.13 -3.77
N GLU A 55 19.05 6.81 -3.71
CA GLU A 55 19.66 5.65 -4.37
C GLU A 55 19.12 4.32 -3.82
N GLY A 56 18.77 4.29 -2.53
CA GLY A 56 18.19 3.11 -1.87
C GLY A 56 16.73 2.84 -2.24
N GLY A 57 16.04 3.84 -2.79
CA GLY A 57 14.63 3.74 -3.17
C GLY A 57 13.73 3.25 -2.02
N MET A 58 12.65 2.55 -2.37
CA MET A 58 11.72 2.00 -1.37
C MET A 58 12.36 0.88 -0.54
N LYS A 59 13.26 0.08 -1.12
CA LYS A 59 13.96 -0.99 -0.38
C LYS A 59 14.76 -0.40 0.78
N GLY A 60 15.55 0.65 0.52
CA GLY A 60 16.31 1.33 1.58
C GLY A 60 15.42 1.95 2.66
N ALA A 61 14.23 2.46 2.29
CA ALA A 61 13.26 2.97 3.25
C ALA A 61 12.67 1.85 4.12
N ILE A 62 12.39 0.67 3.56
CA ILE A 62 11.91 -0.50 4.31
C ILE A 62 12.97 -0.95 5.33
N GLU A 63 14.21 -1.15 4.88
CA GLU A 63 15.33 -1.56 5.75
C GLU A 63 15.52 -0.54 6.90
N ARG A 64 15.45 0.74 6.60
CA ARG A 64 15.57 1.80 7.62
C ARG A 64 14.40 1.80 8.60
N ALA A 65 13.17 1.59 8.14
CA ALA A 65 12.00 1.49 9.00
C ALA A 65 12.10 0.31 9.97
N GLN A 66 12.57 -0.85 9.52
CA GLN A 66 12.82 -2.02 10.36
C GLN A 66 13.82 -1.71 11.47
N GLN A 67 14.95 -1.09 11.13
CA GLN A 67 15.94 -0.67 12.12
C GLN A 67 15.35 0.30 13.16
N LEU A 68 14.52 1.25 12.73
CA LEU A 68 13.89 2.20 13.65
C LEU A 68 12.89 1.52 14.60
N VAL A 69 12.16 0.51 14.12
CA VAL A 69 11.25 -0.29 14.97
C VAL A 69 12.05 -1.02 16.04
N GLU A 70 13.15 -1.66 15.69
CA GLU A 70 14.03 -2.34 16.65
C GLU A 70 14.64 -1.41 17.71
N GLN A 71 14.91 -0.16 17.33
CA GLN A 71 15.53 0.86 18.18
C GLN A 71 14.54 1.68 19.00
N THR A 72 13.24 1.53 18.77
CA THR A 72 12.20 2.37 19.40
C THR A 72 11.25 1.52 20.25
N ASP A 73 11.30 1.72 21.54
CA ASP A 73 10.44 1.02 22.50
C ASP A 73 8.94 1.26 22.19
N GLY A 74 8.19 0.17 22.12
CA GLY A 74 6.75 0.20 21.83
C GLY A 74 6.41 0.70 20.43
N ALA A 75 7.36 0.65 19.49
CA ALA A 75 7.09 0.90 18.08
C ALA A 75 6.38 -0.28 17.41
N TRP A 76 5.58 0.06 16.41
CA TRP A 76 4.87 -0.91 15.57
C TRP A 76 4.89 -0.44 14.11
N MET A 77 5.12 -1.38 13.21
CA MET A 77 5.09 -1.15 11.77
C MET A 77 3.84 -1.78 11.17
N PRO A 78 2.95 -1.00 10.55
CA PRO A 78 1.77 -1.50 9.84
C PRO A 78 2.07 -2.51 8.74
N SER A 79 3.21 -2.39 8.06
CA SER A 79 3.69 -3.33 7.02
C SER A 79 2.67 -3.52 5.90
N GLN A 80 2.36 -2.45 5.17
CA GLN A 80 1.30 -2.44 4.16
C GLN A 80 1.39 -3.55 3.09
N PHE A 81 2.57 -4.13 2.86
CA PHE A 81 2.78 -5.15 1.84
C PHE A 81 2.51 -6.58 2.34
N ASP A 82 2.53 -6.80 3.66
CA ASP A 82 2.47 -8.13 4.29
C ASP A 82 1.29 -8.27 5.25
N ASN A 83 0.68 -7.16 5.66
CA ASN A 83 -0.37 -7.16 6.66
C ASN A 83 -1.73 -7.54 6.05
N ASP A 84 -2.24 -8.66 6.46
CA ASP A 84 -3.58 -9.17 6.08
C ASP A 84 -4.71 -8.15 6.24
N SER A 85 -4.62 -7.23 7.19
CA SER A 85 -5.63 -6.20 7.38
C SER A 85 -5.85 -5.35 6.14
N ASN A 86 -4.84 -5.26 5.26
CA ASN A 86 -4.90 -4.54 4.01
C ASN A 86 -5.92 -5.18 3.04
N TRP A 87 -5.78 -6.47 2.74
CA TRP A 87 -6.73 -7.14 1.85
C TRP A 87 -8.07 -7.44 2.53
N LYS A 88 -8.06 -7.74 3.83
CA LYS A 88 -9.28 -8.02 4.61
C LYS A 88 -10.23 -6.81 4.69
N VAL A 89 -9.73 -5.57 4.69
CA VAL A 89 -10.60 -4.40 4.65
C VAL A 89 -11.31 -4.30 3.30
N HIS A 90 -10.64 -4.57 2.19
CA HIS A 90 -11.26 -4.59 0.87
C HIS A 90 -12.30 -5.71 0.73
N ALA A 91 -12.04 -6.89 1.28
CA ALA A 91 -13.03 -7.97 1.32
C ALA A 91 -14.30 -7.58 2.10
N ARG A 92 -14.14 -6.83 3.20
CA ARG A 92 -15.27 -6.45 4.07
C ARG A 92 -16.02 -5.19 3.62
N THR A 93 -15.42 -4.33 2.82
CA THR A 93 -15.97 -3.03 2.39
C THR A 93 -16.04 -2.92 0.88
N THR A 94 -14.95 -2.68 0.20
CA THR A 94 -14.88 -2.41 -1.25
C THR A 94 -15.58 -3.48 -2.09
N ALA A 95 -15.35 -4.75 -1.77
CA ALA A 95 -16.00 -5.86 -2.50
C ALA A 95 -17.52 -5.85 -2.34
N LYS A 96 -18.01 -5.50 -1.15
CA LYS A 96 -19.45 -5.39 -0.89
C LYS A 96 -20.06 -4.20 -1.62
N GLU A 97 -19.40 -3.08 -1.63
CA GLU A 97 -19.79 -1.90 -2.40
C GLU A 97 -19.93 -2.24 -3.90
N ILE A 98 -18.96 -2.99 -4.44
CA ILE A 98 -19.04 -3.48 -5.84
C ILE A 98 -20.22 -4.44 -6.04
N LEU A 99 -20.44 -5.38 -5.10
CA LEU A 99 -21.57 -6.31 -5.19
C LEU A 99 -22.92 -5.57 -5.18
N ASP A 100 -23.05 -4.56 -4.33
CA ASP A 100 -24.27 -3.76 -4.22
C ASP A 100 -24.51 -2.93 -5.48
N ASP A 101 -23.47 -2.31 -6.05
CA ASP A 101 -23.55 -1.50 -7.27
C ASP A 101 -23.85 -2.32 -8.52
N PHE A 102 -23.46 -3.61 -8.55
CA PHE A 102 -23.66 -4.52 -9.68
C PHE A 102 -24.59 -5.69 -9.35
N SER A 103 -25.51 -5.50 -8.39
CA SER A 103 -26.45 -6.54 -7.96
C SER A 103 -27.28 -7.16 -9.09
N ASP A 104 -27.66 -6.36 -10.07
CA ASP A 104 -28.52 -6.77 -11.20
C ASP A 104 -27.73 -7.26 -12.42
N ALA A 105 -26.43 -7.09 -12.46
CA ALA A 105 -25.58 -7.41 -13.62
C ALA A 105 -24.18 -7.87 -13.18
N PRO A 106 -23.95 -9.19 -13.01
CA PRO A 106 -22.65 -9.73 -12.66
C PRO A 106 -21.53 -9.23 -13.58
N ILE A 107 -20.41 -8.79 -13.01
CA ILE A 107 -19.26 -8.34 -13.78
C ILE A 107 -18.43 -9.53 -14.29
N GLY A 108 -17.97 -9.45 -15.54
CA GLY A 108 -17.15 -10.49 -16.16
C GLY A 108 -15.67 -10.42 -15.80
N ALA A 109 -15.18 -9.25 -15.36
CA ALA A 109 -13.78 -9.06 -15.01
C ALA A 109 -13.55 -7.93 -14.00
N LEU A 110 -12.63 -8.15 -13.07
CA LEU A 110 -12.00 -7.14 -12.22
C LEU A 110 -10.60 -6.85 -12.75
N ILE A 111 -10.34 -5.61 -13.17
CA ILE A 111 -9.04 -5.17 -13.70
C ILE A 111 -8.52 -4.04 -12.83
N THR A 112 -7.40 -4.23 -12.13
CA THR A 112 -6.88 -3.23 -11.19
C THR A 112 -5.36 -3.18 -11.13
N GLY A 113 -4.82 -1.98 -10.89
CA GLY A 113 -3.39 -1.79 -10.68
C GLY A 113 -2.93 -2.37 -9.34
N VAL A 114 -1.79 -3.04 -9.34
CA VAL A 114 -1.23 -3.67 -8.15
C VAL A 114 -0.11 -2.84 -7.55
N GLY A 115 -0.36 -2.30 -6.36
CA GLY A 115 0.65 -1.73 -5.47
C GLY A 115 0.99 -2.72 -4.37
N THR A 116 0.17 -2.77 -3.33
CA THR A 116 0.31 -3.72 -2.21
C THR A 116 -0.38 -5.07 -2.44
N GLY A 117 -1.17 -5.21 -3.49
CA GLY A 117 -1.99 -6.40 -3.74
C GLY A 117 -3.34 -6.41 -3.04
N GLY A 118 -3.46 -5.75 -1.90
CA GLY A 118 -4.63 -5.86 -1.02
C GLY A 118 -5.99 -5.60 -1.69
N HIS A 119 -6.09 -4.63 -2.59
CA HIS A 119 -7.32 -4.36 -3.31
C HIS A 119 -7.71 -5.51 -4.24
N LEU A 120 -6.78 -5.99 -5.07
CA LEU A 120 -7.05 -7.08 -6.00
C LEU A 120 -7.44 -8.35 -5.24
N THR A 121 -6.65 -8.73 -4.24
CA THR A 121 -6.85 -9.94 -3.44
C THR A 121 -8.18 -9.90 -2.69
N GLY A 122 -8.41 -8.86 -1.90
CA GLY A 122 -9.62 -8.76 -1.09
C GLY A 122 -10.91 -8.66 -1.91
N CYS A 123 -10.88 -7.94 -3.03
CA CYS A 123 -12.04 -7.87 -3.91
C CYS A 123 -12.23 -9.17 -4.69
N ALA A 124 -11.16 -9.76 -5.24
CA ALA A 124 -11.27 -10.97 -6.03
C ALA A 124 -11.78 -12.16 -5.20
N GLU A 125 -11.36 -12.29 -3.95
CA GLU A 125 -11.83 -13.34 -3.03
C GLU A 125 -13.37 -13.32 -2.91
N VAL A 126 -13.93 -12.18 -2.56
CA VAL A 126 -15.38 -12.05 -2.33
C VAL A 126 -16.18 -12.05 -3.64
N LEU A 127 -15.68 -11.36 -4.67
CA LEU A 127 -16.40 -11.26 -5.94
C LEU A 127 -16.45 -12.59 -6.71
N LYS A 128 -15.40 -13.42 -6.61
CA LYS A 128 -15.41 -14.76 -7.21
C LYS A 128 -16.34 -15.74 -6.50
N ASP A 129 -16.56 -15.56 -5.21
CA ASP A 129 -17.58 -16.35 -4.50
C ASP A 129 -18.99 -16.04 -5.02
N ALA A 130 -19.29 -14.77 -5.31
CA ALA A 130 -20.57 -14.35 -5.86
C ALA A 130 -20.68 -14.60 -7.38
N TRP A 131 -19.59 -14.44 -8.11
CA TRP A 131 -19.50 -14.56 -9.56
C TRP A 131 -18.31 -15.45 -9.96
N PRO A 132 -18.47 -16.80 -9.91
CA PRO A 132 -17.36 -17.74 -10.10
C PRO A 132 -16.63 -17.63 -11.45
N ASP A 133 -17.33 -17.20 -12.50
CA ASP A 133 -16.77 -17.02 -13.85
C ASP A 133 -16.00 -15.70 -14.02
N MET A 134 -16.05 -14.80 -13.03
CA MET A 134 -15.35 -13.52 -13.07
C MET A 134 -13.82 -13.72 -13.13
N LYS A 135 -13.19 -13.02 -14.04
CA LYS A 135 -11.72 -13.01 -14.16
C LYS A 135 -11.12 -11.83 -13.41
N ALA A 136 -10.04 -12.06 -12.67
CA ALA A 136 -9.27 -11.01 -12.00
C ALA A 136 -7.95 -10.78 -12.74
N PHE A 137 -7.65 -9.53 -13.08
CA PHE A 137 -6.44 -9.13 -13.79
C PHE A 137 -5.64 -8.11 -12.97
N ALA A 138 -4.38 -8.45 -12.68
CA ALA A 138 -3.41 -7.55 -12.13
C ALA A 138 -2.80 -6.67 -13.22
N VAL A 139 -2.81 -5.36 -13.04
CA VAL A 139 -2.13 -4.41 -13.94
C VAL A 139 -0.85 -3.94 -13.26
N GLU A 140 0.26 -4.05 -13.97
CA GLU A 140 1.57 -3.59 -13.54
C GLU A 140 2.26 -2.75 -14.62
N PRO A 141 3.27 -1.91 -14.26
CA PRO A 141 3.98 -1.11 -15.26
C PRO A 141 4.81 -1.98 -16.20
N THR A 142 4.74 -1.72 -17.49
CA THR A 142 5.55 -2.42 -18.51
C THR A 142 7.06 -2.33 -18.24
N LEU A 143 7.50 -1.24 -17.60
CA LEU A 143 8.92 -1.03 -17.25
C LEU A 143 9.33 -1.76 -15.95
N SER A 144 8.38 -2.34 -15.21
CA SER A 144 8.63 -3.09 -13.97
C SER A 144 7.65 -4.26 -13.83
N PRO A 145 7.64 -5.21 -14.78
CA PRO A 145 6.62 -6.27 -14.86
C PRO A 145 6.98 -7.47 -13.96
N VAL A 146 7.17 -7.24 -12.68
CA VAL A 146 7.69 -8.24 -11.72
C VAL A 146 6.69 -9.36 -11.47
N ILE A 147 5.39 -9.04 -11.42
CA ILE A 147 4.32 -10.03 -11.21
C ILE A 147 4.25 -11.00 -12.40
N SER A 148 4.51 -10.51 -13.62
CA SER A 148 4.58 -11.34 -14.84
C SER A 148 5.93 -12.05 -15.02
N GLY A 149 6.82 -12.00 -14.02
CA GLY A 149 8.13 -12.67 -14.07
C GLY A 149 9.26 -11.86 -14.71
N GLY A 150 9.05 -10.57 -14.97
CA GLY A 150 10.08 -9.65 -15.47
C GLY A 150 10.93 -9.05 -14.36
N GLN A 151 11.81 -8.12 -14.74
CA GLN A 151 12.73 -7.46 -13.82
C GLN A 151 12.14 -6.14 -13.28
N PRO A 152 12.43 -5.76 -12.03
CA PRO A 152 12.05 -4.47 -11.50
C PRO A 152 12.80 -3.35 -12.24
N GLY A 153 12.10 -2.23 -12.47
CA GLY A 153 12.68 -1.06 -13.13
C GLY A 153 11.97 0.24 -12.74
N PRO A 154 12.61 1.39 -12.97
CA PRO A 154 12.01 2.68 -12.69
C PRO A 154 10.86 2.98 -13.67
N HIS A 155 9.76 3.49 -13.13
CA HIS A 155 8.57 3.88 -13.91
C HIS A 155 7.87 5.09 -13.27
N PRO A 156 7.12 5.90 -14.05
CA PRO A 156 6.48 7.12 -13.55
C PRO A 156 5.12 6.90 -12.89
N ILE A 157 4.57 5.68 -12.93
CA ILE A 157 3.20 5.41 -12.44
C ILE A 157 3.23 5.27 -10.93
N GLN A 158 2.58 6.19 -10.22
CA GLN A 158 2.55 6.18 -8.77
C GLN A 158 1.49 5.21 -8.22
N GLY A 159 1.83 4.51 -7.13
CA GLY A 159 0.91 3.65 -6.38
C GLY A 159 0.80 2.21 -6.87
N ILE A 160 1.43 1.86 -8.00
CA ILE A 160 1.53 0.48 -8.47
C ILE A 160 2.99 0.13 -8.80
N GLY A 161 3.30 -1.15 -8.99
CA GLY A 161 4.63 -1.59 -9.39
C GLY A 161 5.67 -1.38 -8.28
N ALA A 162 5.53 -2.06 -7.17
CA ALA A 162 6.43 -1.93 -6.00
C ALA A 162 7.87 -2.41 -6.27
N GLY A 163 8.11 -3.13 -7.38
CA GLY A 163 9.42 -3.70 -7.74
C GLY A 163 9.67 -5.08 -7.11
N PHE A 164 8.70 -5.62 -6.43
CA PHE A 164 8.66 -6.97 -5.87
C PHE A 164 7.21 -7.46 -5.83
N ILE A 165 7.00 -8.77 -5.59
CA ILE A 165 5.67 -9.36 -5.40
C ILE A 165 5.30 -9.22 -3.93
N PRO A 166 4.23 -8.47 -3.58
CA PRO A 166 3.82 -8.34 -2.18
C PRO A 166 3.15 -9.60 -1.66
N ASP A 167 3.30 -9.87 -0.36
CA ASP A 167 2.71 -11.05 0.29
C ASP A 167 1.17 -11.00 0.34
N ASN A 168 0.60 -9.82 0.19
CA ASN A 168 -0.85 -9.60 0.10
C ASN A 168 -1.47 -9.95 -1.27
N LEU A 169 -0.69 -10.43 -2.27
CA LEU A 169 -1.20 -10.68 -3.63
C LEU A 169 -1.58 -12.15 -3.85
#